data_d5c552b3e6103266c1a990c4bc9a5550
#
_entry.id   d5c552b3e6103266c1a990c4bc9a5550
#
_cell.length_a   1.000
_cell.length_b   1.000
_cell.length_c   1.000
_cell.angle_alpha   90.00
_cell.angle_beta   90.00
_cell.angle_gamma   90.00
#
_symmetry.space_group_name_H-M   'P 1'
#
loop_
_entity.id
_entity.type
_entity.pdbx_description
1 polymer ?
#
loop_
_entity_poly.entity_id
_entity_poly.type
_entity_poly.pdbx_seq_one_letter_code
_entity_poly.pdbx_strand_id
1 'polypeptide(L)'
;MTRKLTEHDTAIYKQARAELLRDQPLCHWCKRNTATELDHLVEADKGGTIEDGYVAACKPCNSARGATYRNRKLAQAKQNREKAINDFLYATEMPPSPIQLFVGTSPNQPELAPTGHDRPRLETIIPDHAGSLAALVGDMSEKVLKIKMMPWQLHALEGMLAVDADNRFVHRSSLVSVARQNGKTTIIQALILFWLVEMPKIRGGKQTVVSGAHRLDLACLLFDDLAPILEEYYGAKIVKSYGRYQATMPDGSKWWVKALKPNQGHGMSIDLVIVDELFDVNPDSVEGGLLPAQRARKNPLACFFSTAGTEESVLFQRWREAGIRAIDKGEPSTMYMAEWSPDP
;
A
#
# COMPACT_ATOMS: atom_id res chain seq x y z
N MET A 1 -1.63 24.53 16.07
CA MET A 1 -0.85 23.30 16.30
C MET A 1 -0.66 23.16 17.81
N THR A 2 -1.44 22.35 18.46
CA THR A 2 -1.29 22.04 19.89
C THR A 2 -0.11 21.09 20.07
N ARG A 3 0.93 21.55 20.76
CA ARG A 3 2.10 20.73 21.11
C ARG A 3 1.63 19.53 21.95
N LYS A 4 1.92 18.32 21.50
CA LYS A 4 1.64 17.09 22.25
C LYS A 4 2.46 17.15 23.55
N LEU A 5 1.80 17.20 24.70
CA LEU A 5 2.44 17.19 26.02
C LEU A 5 3.23 15.88 26.15
N THR A 6 4.51 16.00 26.50
CA THR A 6 5.38 14.87 26.80
C THR A 6 5.36 14.60 28.30
N GLU A 7 5.83 13.42 28.73
CA GLU A 7 6.00 13.06 30.13
C GLU A 7 6.80 14.14 30.92
N HIS A 8 7.82 14.71 30.29
CA HIS A 8 8.64 15.79 30.86
C HIS A 8 7.88 17.10 31.15
N ASP A 9 6.70 17.25 30.56
CA ASP A 9 5.86 18.43 30.76
C ASP A 9 4.94 18.28 32.01
N THR A 10 4.86 17.07 32.57
CA THR A 10 3.98 16.77 33.70
C THR A 10 4.47 17.40 35.01
N ALA A 11 3.52 17.74 35.90
CA ALA A 11 3.85 18.27 37.22
C ALA A 11 4.65 17.26 38.07
N ILE A 12 4.30 15.98 37.97
CA ILE A 12 4.96 14.87 38.67
C ILE A 12 6.44 14.78 38.26
N TYR A 13 6.74 14.80 36.96
CA TYR A 13 8.14 14.75 36.48
C TYR A 13 8.93 15.98 36.96
N LYS A 14 8.36 17.18 36.89
CA LYS A 14 9.02 18.42 37.34
C LYS A 14 9.31 18.43 38.82
N GLN A 15 8.36 17.95 39.64
CA GLN A 15 8.53 17.82 41.09
C GLN A 15 9.62 16.80 41.43
N ALA A 16 9.54 15.59 40.87
CA ALA A 16 10.55 14.55 41.06
C ALA A 16 11.96 15.03 40.64
N ARG A 17 12.04 15.79 39.55
CA ARG A 17 13.31 16.38 39.10
C ARG A 17 13.87 17.38 40.12
N ALA A 18 13.04 18.26 40.66
CA ALA A 18 13.47 19.27 41.63
C ALA A 18 13.95 18.63 42.95
N GLU A 19 13.31 17.56 43.38
CA GLU A 19 13.67 16.83 44.59
C GLU A 19 14.91 15.98 44.44
N LEU A 20 14.95 15.12 43.40
CA LEU A 20 16.03 14.14 43.21
C LEU A 20 17.35 14.74 42.75
N LEU A 21 17.37 15.91 42.14
CA LEU A 21 18.58 16.57 41.68
C LEU A 21 19.02 17.77 42.57
N ARG A 22 18.31 18.06 43.68
CA ARG A 22 18.53 19.22 44.55
C ARG A 22 19.97 19.33 45.05
N ASP A 23 20.53 18.22 45.52
CA ASP A 23 21.85 18.20 46.19
C ASP A 23 22.95 17.62 45.24
N GLN A 24 22.75 17.71 43.96
CA GLN A 24 23.66 17.16 42.95
C GLN A 24 24.14 15.73 43.23
N PRO A 25 23.22 14.76 43.44
CA PRO A 25 23.59 13.43 43.89
C PRO A 25 24.43 12.67 42.85
N LEU A 26 25.12 11.64 43.28
CA LEU A 26 25.75 10.70 42.36
C LEU A 26 24.70 9.89 41.59
N CYS A 27 25.01 9.59 40.36
CA CYS A 27 24.17 8.77 39.50
C CYS A 27 23.79 7.44 40.18
N HIS A 28 22.50 7.12 40.21
CA HIS A 28 21.99 5.88 40.79
C HIS A 28 22.64 4.63 40.21
N TRP A 29 22.94 4.65 38.91
CA TRP A 29 23.45 3.49 38.16
C TRP A 29 24.96 3.31 38.32
N CYS A 30 25.76 4.30 38.01
CA CYS A 30 27.22 4.14 38.01
C CYS A 30 27.90 4.56 39.32
N LYS A 31 27.23 5.30 40.21
CA LYS A 31 27.77 5.81 41.47
C LYS A 31 29.06 6.64 41.33
N ARG A 32 29.37 7.12 40.14
CA ARG A 32 30.63 7.85 39.85
C ARG A 32 30.39 9.27 39.38
N ASN A 33 29.48 9.45 38.47
CA ASN A 33 29.19 10.75 37.84
C ASN A 33 28.06 11.46 38.59
N THR A 34 28.09 12.79 38.65
CA THR A 34 26.97 13.57 39.13
C THR A 34 25.74 13.33 38.24
N ALA A 35 24.58 13.15 38.84
CA ALA A 35 23.33 13.01 38.15
C ALA A 35 22.83 14.37 37.61
N THR A 36 22.38 14.39 36.38
CA THR A 36 21.87 15.58 35.68
C THR A 36 20.49 15.39 35.09
N GLU A 37 20.01 14.17 35.06
CA GLU A 37 18.76 13.77 34.44
C GLU A 37 18.00 12.80 35.36
N LEU A 38 16.71 12.62 35.09
CA LEU A 38 15.93 11.55 35.70
C LEU A 38 15.89 10.34 34.74
N ASP A 39 15.91 9.17 35.34
CA ASP A 39 15.64 7.92 34.63
C ASP A 39 14.58 7.13 35.40
N HIS A 40 13.79 6.31 34.71
CA HIS A 40 12.82 5.44 35.37
C HIS A 40 13.53 4.38 36.20
N LEU A 41 13.04 4.16 37.43
CA LEU A 41 13.57 3.13 38.31
C LEU A 41 13.38 1.75 37.67
N VAL A 42 12.18 1.48 37.17
CA VAL A 42 11.86 0.28 36.38
C VAL A 42 11.81 0.67 34.91
N GLU A 43 12.52 -0.07 34.07
CA GLU A 43 12.51 0.17 32.63
C GLU A 43 11.11 -0.02 32.06
N ALA A 44 10.68 0.87 31.15
CA ALA A 44 9.35 0.84 30.53
C ALA A 44 9.07 -0.48 29.77
N ASP A 45 10.10 -1.15 29.25
CA ASP A 45 9.98 -2.47 28.59
C ASP A 45 9.78 -3.63 29.57
N LYS A 46 9.98 -3.40 30.84
CA LYS A 46 9.68 -4.33 31.93
C LYS A 46 8.38 -4.01 32.66
N GLY A 47 7.54 -3.18 32.05
CA GLY A 47 6.27 -2.77 32.60
C GLY A 47 6.36 -1.58 33.57
N GLY A 48 7.51 -0.87 33.61
CA GLY A 48 7.67 0.30 34.46
C GLY A 48 6.73 1.44 34.06
N THR A 49 6.13 2.05 35.07
CA THR A 49 5.22 3.19 34.93
C THR A 49 5.76 4.41 35.68
N ILE A 50 5.12 5.55 35.50
CA ILE A 50 5.41 6.77 36.25
C ILE A 50 5.25 6.54 37.77
N GLU A 51 4.38 5.63 38.16
CA GLU A 51 4.09 5.28 39.57
C GLU A 51 5.22 4.52 40.25
N ASP A 52 6.06 3.80 39.46
CA ASP A 52 7.25 3.10 39.95
C ASP A 52 8.41 4.06 40.33
N GLY A 53 8.27 5.35 39.97
CA GLY A 53 9.15 6.42 40.32
C GLY A 53 10.38 6.61 39.45
N TYR A 54 11.14 7.65 39.80
CA TYR A 54 12.35 8.07 39.10
C TYR A 54 13.59 7.95 39.98
N VAL A 55 14.75 7.85 39.36
CA VAL A 55 16.04 7.94 40.01
C VAL A 55 16.94 8.99 39.34
N ALA A 56 17.82 9.57 40.12
CA ALA A 56 18.81 10.52 39.64
C ALA A 56 19.88 9.79 38.79
N ALA A 57 20.04 10.16 37.53
CA ALA A 57 20.96 9.51 36.60
C ALA A 57 21.87 10.50 35.86
N CYS A 58 23.09 10.08 35.56
CA CYS A 58 23.94 10.86 34.64
C CYS A 58 23.55 10.59 33.18
N LYS A 59 23.77 11.57 32.34
CA LYS A 59 23.41 11.48 30.91
C LYS A 59 23.97 10.25 30.20
N PRO A 60 25.26 9.82 30.39
CA PRO A 60 25.76 8.61 29.77
C PRO A 60 24.99 7.35 30.16
N CYS A 61 24.66 7.17 31.46
CA CYS A 61 23.92 6.01 31.93
C CYS A 61 22.47 6.01 31.43
N ASN A 62 21.79 7.14 31.49
CA ASN A 62 20.43 7.28 30.97
C ASN A 62 20.36 7.02 29.46
N SER A 63 21.29 7.59 28.69
CA SER A 63 21.37 7.36 27.24
C SER A 63 21.68 5.89 26.89
N ALA A 64 22.58 5.23 27.63
CA ALA A 64 22.92 3.83 27.40
C ALA A 64 21.74 2.89 27.68
N ARG A 65 20.97 3.15 28.76
CA ARG A 65 19.75 2.40 29.09
C ARG A 65 18.67 2.60 28.02
N GLY A 66 18.44 3.84 27.59
CA GLY A 66 17.51 4.14 26.50
C GLY A 66 17.93 3.52 25.16
N ALA A 67 19.24 3.39 24.87
CA ALA A 67 19.73 2.69 23.67
C ALA A 67 19.49 1.18 23.77
N THR A 68 19.75 0.58 24.94
CA THR A 68 19.49 -0.85 25.20
C THR A 68 17.99 -1.17 25.04
N TYR A 69 17.11 -0.32 25.56
CA TYR A 69 15.67 -0.44 25.40
C TYR A 69 15.25 -0.42 23.92
N ARG A 70 15.72 0.57 23.16
CA ARG A 70 15.43 0.66 21.71
C ARG A 70 15.90 -0.55 20.94
N ASN A 71 17.12 -1.03 21.24
CA ASN A 71 17.69 -2.20 20.57
C ASN A 71 16.92 -3.49 20.89
N ARG A 72 16.48 -3.69 22.14
CA ARG A 72 15.62 -4.83 22.52
C ARG A 72 14.27 -4.76 21.80
N LYS A 73 13.62 -3.59 21.78
CA LYS A 73 12.35 -3.41 21.09
C LYS A 73 12.46 -3.68 19.58
N LEU A 74 13.56 -3.25 18.96
CA LEU A 74 13.86 -3.54 17.56
C LEU A 74 14.13 -5.04 17.33
N ALA A 75 14.87 -5.70 18.23
CA ALA A 75 15.14 -7.14 18.15
C ALA A 75 13.86 -7.96 18.34
N GLN A 76 13.00 -7.58 19.30
CA GLN A 76 11.69 -8.22 19.54
C GLN A 76 10.78 -8.06 18.33
N ALA A 77 10.70 -6.86 17.77
CA ALA A 77 9.94 -6.59 16.56
C ALA A 77 10.46 -7.42 15.37
N LYS A 78 11.79 -7.56 15.25
CA LYS A 78 12.40 -8.40 14.22
C LYS A 78 12.06 -9.89 14.41
N GLN A 79 12.15 -10.42 15.65
CA GLN A 79 11.79 -11.80 15.98
C GLN A 79 10.31 -12.10 15.74
N ASN A 80 9.42 -11.21 16.19
CA ASN A 80 8.00 -11.35 15.94
C ASN A 80 7.68 -11.32 14.45
N ARG A 81 8.40 -10.49 13.69
CA ARG A 81 8.29 -10.40 12.24
C ARG A 81 8.78 -11.68 11.54
N GLU A 82 9.94 -12.21 11.92
CA GLU A 82 10.47 -13.47 11.38
C GLU A 82 9.53 -14.64 11.68
N LYS A 83 8.97 -14.67 12.90
CA LYS A 83 7.98 -15.67 13.28
C LYS A 83 6.69 -15.53 12.46
N ALA A 84 6.15 -14.32 12.31
CA ALA A 84 4.95 -14.09 11.51
C ALA A 84 5.15 -14.46 10.03
N ILE A 85 6.34 -14.19 9.46
CA ILE A 85 6.69 -14.59 8.10
C ILE A 85 6.76 -16.12 7.99
N ASN A 86 7.40 -16.79 8.94
CA ASN A 86 7.50 -18.24 8.95
C ASN A 86 6.14 -18.90 9.19
N ASP A 87 5.36 -18.42 10.15
CA ASP A 87 4.00 -18.90 10.41
C ASP A 87 3.10 -18.73 9.18
N PHE A 88 3.26 -17.64 8.43
CA PHE A 88 2.54 -17.39 7.17
C PHE A 88 3.00 -18.29 6.02
N LEU A 89 4.32 -18.46 5.85
CA LEU A 89 4.88 -19.27 4.75
C LEU A 89 4.63 -20.76 4.91
N TYR A 90 4.45 -21.24 6.15
CA TYR A 90 4.29 -22.68 6.47
C TYR A 90 2.91 -23.03 7.02
N ALA A 91 2.02 -22.07 7.24
CA ALA A 91 0.66 -22.33 7.66
C ALA A 91 -0.20 -22.78 6.47
N THR A 92 -0.79 -23.95 6.57
CA THR A 92 -1.82 -24.44 5.67
C THR A 92 -3.16 -23.72 5.85
N GLU A 93 -3.31 -22.97 6.96
CA GLU A 93 -4.47 -22.13 7.25
C GLU A 93 -4.01 -20.75 7.71
N MET A 94 -4.53 -19.70 7.06
CA MET A 94 -4.25 -18.32 7.44
C MET A 94 -4.82 -18.01 8.83
N PRO A 95 -4.07 -17.31 9.72
CA PRO A 95 -4.64 -16.87 10.99
C PRO A 95 -5.81 -15.91 10.74
N PRO A 96 -6.84 -15.90 11.58
CA PRO A 96 -7.93 -14.95 11.47
C PRO A 96 -7.38 -13.51 11.57
N SER A 97 -7.78 -12.66 10.64
CA SER A 97 -7.40 -11.25 10.64
C SER A 97 -7.86 -10.55 11.92
N PRO A 98 -6.99 -9.85 12.65
CA PRO A 98 -7.40 -9.05 13.80
C PRO A 98 -8.16 -7.77 13.41
N ILE A 99 -8.27 -7.47 12.12
CA ILE A 99 -9.03 -6.31 11.67
C ILE A 99 -10.49 -6.71 11.53
N GLN A 100 -11.24 -6.64 12.62
CA GLN A 100 -12.65 -6.29 12.53
C GLN A 100 -12.72 -4.84 12.05
N LEU A 101 -12.65 -4.64 10.74
CA LEU A 101 -13.21 -3.43 10.16
C LEU A 101 -14.66 -3.41 10.62
N PHE A 102 -15.01 -2.41 11.41
CA PHE A 102 -16.39 -2.05 11.66
C PHE A 102 -17.04 -1.67 10.32
N VAL A 103 -17.40 -2.67 9.55
CA VAL A 103 -18.50 -2.52 8.62
C VAL A 103 -19.72 -2.49 9.50
N GLY A 104 -20.18 -1.30 9.84
CA GLY A 104 -21.46 -1.11 10.49
C GLY A 104 -22.55 -1.64 9.58
N THR A 105 -22.80 -2.92 9.62
CA THR A 105 -24.02 -3.50 9.11
C THR A 105 -25.11 -3.13 10.10
N SER A 106 -25.82 -2.09 9.76
CA SER A 106 -27.15 -1.85 10.35
C SER A 106 -27.98 -3.13 10.10
N PRO A 107 -28.55 -3.77 11.15
CA PRO A 107 -29.12 -5.11 11.02
C PRO A 107 -30.46 -5.18 10.24
N ASN A 108 -30.79 -4.20 9.39
CA ASN A 108 -32.07 -4.14 8.67
C ASN A 108 -31.98 -3.42 7.32
N GLN A 109 -30.88 -3.50 6.59
CA GLN A 109 -30.97 -3.21 5.16
C GLN A 109 -31.19 -4.51 4.40
N PRO A 110 -32.23 -4.64 3.58
CA PRO A 110 -32.35 -5.76 2.66
C PRO A 110 -31.10 -5.76 1.78
N GLU A 111 -30.47 -6.90 1.66
CA GLU A 111 -29.36 -7.14 0.73
C GLU A 111 -29.87 -6.77 -0.66
N LEU A 112 -29.56 -5.55 -1.11
CA LEU A 112 -29.88 -5.13 -2.47
C LEU A 112 -29.06 -6.03 -3.39
N ALA A 113 -29.75 -6.89 -4.11
CA ALA A 113 -29.13 -7.69 -5.16
C ALA A 113 -28.30 -6.74 -6.06
N PRO A 114 -27.08 -7.11 -6.43
CA PRO A 114 -26.23 -6.25 -7.25
C PRO A 114 -26.95 -5.91 -8.55
N THR A 115 -27.33 -4.63 -8.71
CA THR A 115 -28.02 -4.10 -9.88
C THR A 115 -27.00 -3.66 -10.94
N GLY A 116 -26.09 -4.54 -11.38
CA GLY A 116 -25.08 -4.21 -12.36
C GLY A 116 -24.88 -5.36 -13.34
N HIS A 117 -24.33 -5.04 -14.53
CA HIS A 117 -23.94 -6.04 -15.50
C HIS A 117 -22.54 -6.57 -15.17
N ASP A 118 -22.39 -7.90 -15.13
CA ASP A 118 -21.07 -8.55 -14.93
C ASP A 118 -20.13 -8.32 -16.12
N ARG A 119 -20.69 -8.11 -17.31
CA ARG A 119 -19.96 -7.86 -18.54
C ARG A 119 -19.95 -6.38 -18.91
N PRO A 120 -18.83 -5.86 -19.45
CA PRO A 120 -18.77 -4.48 -19.90
C PRO A 120 -19.62 -4.29 -21.18
N ARG A 121 -20.09 -3.08 -21.41
CA ARG A 121 -20.77 -2.70 -22.65
C ARG A 121 -19.79 -2.61 -23.82
N LEU A 122 -18.60 -2.09 -23.57
CA LEU A 122 -17.53 -1.98 -24.54
C LEU A 122 -16.32 -2.76 -24.05
N GLU A 123 -15.81 -3.67 -24.87
CA GLU A 123 -14.63 -4.46 -24.53
C GLU A 123 -13.79 -4.75 -25.78
N THR A 124 -12.49 -4.54 -25.69
CA THR A 124 -11.55 -4.92 -26.75
C THR A 124 -11.38 -6.42 -26.79
N ILE A 125 -11.13 -6.94 -27.99
CA ILE A 125 -10.83 -8.36 -28.18
C ILE A 125 -9.48 -8.67 -27.52
N ILE A 126 -9.48 -9.66 -26.62
CA ILE A 126 -8.26 -10.17 -25.99
C ILE A 126 -7.52 -11.02 -27.03
N PRO A 127 -6.20 -10.79 -27.26
CA PRO A 127 -5.39 -11.67 -28.10
C PRO A 127 -5.41 -13.12 -27.63
N ASP A 128 -4.99 -14.05 -28.49
CA ASP A 128 -4.80 -15.44 -28.09
C ASP A 128 -3.88 -15.51 -26.86
N HIS A 129 -4.33 -16.23 -25.84
CA HIS A 129 -3.66 -16.31 -24.55
C HIS A 129 -3.78 -17.72 -23.95
N ALA A 130 -2.83 -18.06 -23.07
CA ALA A 130 -2.79 -19.38 -22.42
C ALA A 130 -3.60 -19.42 -21.12
N GLY A 131 -3.87 -18.25 -20.52
CA GLY A 131 -4.62 -18.11 -19.28
C GLY A 131 -4.58 -16.69 -18.73
N SER A 132 -4.99 -16.51 -17.49
CA SER A 132 -4.95 -15.23 -16.78
C SER A 132 -4.52 -15.41 -15.33
N LEU A 133 -3.87 -14.38 -14.77
CA LEU A 133 -3.50 -14.35 -13.36
C LEU A 133 -4.65 -13.82 -12.47
N ALA A 134 -5.82 -13.56 -13.04
CA ALA A 134 -6.98 -12.98 -12.32
C ALA A 134 -7.41 -13.80 -11.10
N ALA A 135 -7.48 -15.13 -11.25
CA ALA A 135 -7.88 -16.02 -10.16
C ALA A 135 -6.94 -15.89 -8.94
N LEU A 136 -5.63 -15.75 -9.17
CA LEU A 136 -4.65 -15.56 -8.09
C LEU A 136 -4.85 -14.23 -7.37
N VAL A 137 -5.21 -13.17 -8.11
CA VAL A 137 -5.53 -11.85 -7.52
C VAL A 137 -6.81 -11.94 -6.70
N GLY A 138 -7.85 -12.61 -7.23
CA GLY A 138 -9.11 -12.84 -6.53
C GLY A 138 -8.92 -13.62 -5.22
N ASP A 139 -8.20 -14.72 -5.30
CA ASP A 139 -7.84 -15.55 -4.13
C ASP A 139 -7.09 -14.75 -3.07
N MET A 140 -6.14 -13.92 -3.48
CA MET A 140 -5.38 -13.08 -2.56
C MET A 140 -6.26 -11.99 -1.93
N SER A 141 -7.18 -11.39 -2.68
CA SER A 141 -8.17 -10.46 -2.14
C SER A 141 -9.02 -11.12 -1.05
N GLU A 142 -9.55 -12.29 -1.32
CA GLU A 142 -10.39 -13.01 -0.34
C GLU A 142 -9.60 -13.47 0.89
N LYS A 143 -8.40 -14.02 0.69
CA LYS A 143 -7.56 -14.55 1.77
C LYS A 143 -6.95 -13.47 2.66
N VAL A 144 -6.45 -12.37 2.05
CA VAL A 144 -5.68 -11.34 2.76
C VAL A 144 -6.54 -10.12 3.10
N LEU A 145 -7.22 -9.55 2.11
CA LEU A 145 -8.05 -8.36 2.31
C LEU A 145 -9.42 -8.71 2.91
N LYS A 146 -9.79 -10.01 2.93
CA LYS A 146 -11.13 -10.50 3.34
C LYS A 146 -12.26 -9.92 2.50
N ILE A 147 -11.95 -9.60 1.26
CA ILE A 147 -12.91 -9.04 0.29
C ILE A 147 -13.07 -10.02 -0.87
N LYS A 148 -14.25 -10.58 -1.01
CA LYS A 148 -14.62 -11.35 -2.19
C LYS A 148 -14.89 -10.40 -3.35
N MET A 149 -14.21 -10.60 -4.46
CA MET A 149 -14.41 -9.77 -5.64
C MET A 149 -15.76 -10.04 -6.31
N MET A 150 -16.36 -8.96 -6.82
CA MET A 150 -17.57 -9.04 -7.63
C MET A 150 -17.25 -9.66 -9.00
N PRO A 151 -18.22 -10.29 -9.69
CA PRO A 151 -18.02 -10.90 -11.00
C PRO A 151 -17.40 -9.95 -12.03
N TRP A 152 -17.86 -8.69 -12.09
CA TRP A 152 -17.31 -7.70 -13.00
C TRP A 152 -15.84 -7.37 -12.74
N GLN A 153 -15.41 -7.40 -11.46
CA GLN A 153 -14.02 -7.15 -11.06
C GLN A 153 -13.10 -8.29 -11.53
N LEU A 154 -13.56 -9.54 -11.35
CA LEU A 154 -12.85 -10.71 -11.84
C LEU A 154 -12.77 -10.69 -13.37
N HIS A 155 -13.87 -10.35 -14.06
CA HIS A 155 -13.88 -10.23 -15.51
C HIS A 155 -12.89 -9.17 -16.00
N ALA A 156 -12.85 -7.98 -15.37
CA ALA A 156 -11.86 -6.96 -15.70
C ALA A 156 -10.42 -7.47 -15.52
N LEU A 157 -10.15 -8.16 -14.42
CA LEU A 157 -8.83 -8.74 -14.15
C LEU A 157 -8.48 -9.86 -15.15
N GLU A 158 -9.45 -10.67 -15.60
CA GLU A 158 -9.22 -11.70 -16.63
C GLU A 158 -8.61 -11.11 -17.89
N GLY A 159 -9.20 -10.02 -18.39
CA GLY A 159 -8.65 -9.34 -19.56
C GLY A 159 -7.34 -8.60 -19.28
N MET A 160 -7.27 -7.86 -18.18
CA MET A 160 -6.06 -7.10 -17.82
C MET A 160 -4.83 -7.97 -17.63
N LEU A 161 -4.99 -9.17 -17.08
CA LEU A 161 -3.92 -10.08 -16.66
C LEU A 161 -3.82 -11.33 -17.52
N ALA A 162 -4.38 -11.30 -18.74
CA ALA A 162 -4.24 -12.38 -19.72
C ALA A 162 -2.76 -12.54 -20.10
N VAL A 163 -2.28 -13.80 -20.12
CA VAL A 163 -0.88 -14.15 -20.36
C VAL A 163 -0.75 -15.19 -21.48
N ASP A 164 0.35 -15.11 -22.21
CA ASP A 164 0.76 -16.12 -23.19
C ASP A 164 1.36 -17.37 -22.52
N ALA A 165 1.78 -18.33 -23.31
CA ALA A 165 2.41 -19.58 -22.85
C ALA A 165 3.73 -19.36 -22.06
N ASP A 166 4.37 -18.21 -22.23
CA ASP A 166 5.60 -17.82 -21.52
C ASP A 166 5.30 -16.96 -20.27
N ASN A 167 4.04 -16.88 -19.82
CA ASN A 167 3.57 -16.01 -18.73
C ASN A 167 3.84 -14.51 -18.97
N ARG A 168 3.85 -14.06 -20.23
CA ARG A 168 3.94 -12.64 -20.57
C ARG A 168 2.53 -12.08 -20.79
N PHE A 169 2.28 -10.88 -20.27
CA PHE A 169 1.00 -10.20 -20.51
C PHE A 169 0.81 -9.96 -22.01
N VAL A 170 -0.35 -10.35 -22.54
CA VAL A 170 -0.75 -10.10 -23.92
C VAL A 170 -1.09 -8.63 -24.16
N HIS A 171 -1.43 -7.91 -23.08
CA HIS A 171 -1.65 -6.48 -23.10
C HIS A 171 -0.50 -5.73 -22.44
N ARG A 172 -0.17 -4.55 -22.95
CA ARG A 172 0.83 -3.64 -22.34
C ARG A 172 0.17 -2.62 -21.42
N SER A 173 -1.09 -2.35 -21.67
CA SER A 173 -1.88 -1.38 -20.94
C SER A 173 -3.33 -1.82 -20.87
N SER A 174 -4.03 -1.33 -19.85
CA SER A 174 -5.46 -1.56 -19.68
C SER A 174 -6.16 -0.28 -19.25
N LEU A 175 -7.39 -0.09 -19.71
CA LEU A 175 -8.32 0.95 -19.26
C LEU A 175 -9.61 0.30 -18.79
N VAL A 176 -9.90 0.44 -17.49
CA VAL A 176 -11.15 -0.01 -16.88
C VAL A 176 -11.96 1.22 -16.48
N SER A 177 -13.10 1.41 -17.14
CA SER A 177 -14.02 2.51 -16.86
C SER A 177 -15.33 1.98 -16.28
N VAL A 178 -15.66 2.43 -15.08
CA VAL A 178 -16.89 2.04 -14.38
C VAL A 178 -17.37 3.18 -13.50
N ALA A 179 -18.66 3.29 -13.25
CA ALA A 179 -19.26 4.36 -12.44
C ALA A 179 -18.60 4.46 -11.05
N ARG A 180 -18.80 5.60 -10.38
CA ARG A 180 -18.30 5.83 -9.01
C ARG A 180 -18.90 4.80 -8.04
N GLN A 181 -18.18 4.52 -6.96
CA GLN A 181 -18.59 3.63 -5.87
C GLN A 181 -18.86 2.16 -6.25
N ASN A 182 -18.32 1.71 -7.37
CA ASN A 182 -18.42 0.31 -7.82
C ASN A 182 -17.22 -0.57 -7.43
N GLY A 183 -16.36 -0.12 -6.50
CA GLY A 183 -15.28 -0.98 -5.97
C GLY A 183 -14.00 -1.02 -6.82
N LYS A 184 -13.70 0.03 -7.63
CA LYS A 184 -12.39 0.17 -8.32
C LYS A 184 -11.21 0.04 -7.36
N THR A 185 -11.32 0.65 -6.20
CA THR A 185 -10.28 0.62 -5.16
C THR A 185 -9.92 -0.79 -4.73
N THR A 186 -10.91 -1.69 -4.64
CA THR A 186 -10.68 -3.11 -4.30
C THR A 186 -9.78 -3.81 -5.33
N ILE A 187 -10.05 -3.61 -6.63
CA ILE A 187 -9.19 -4.17 -7.69
C ILE A 187 -7.76 -3.64 -7.54
N ILE A 188 -7.61 -2.33 -7.34
CA ILE A 188 -6.31 -1.67 -7.22
C ILE A 188 -5.54 -2.22 -6.01
N GLN A 189 -6.18 -2.34 -4.85
CA GLN A 189 -5.58 -2.89 -3.63
C GLN A 189 -5.10 -4.33 -3.85
N ALA A 190 -5.96 -5.18 -4.37
CA ALA A 190 -5.64 -6.58 -4.63
C ALA A 190 -4.52 -6.74 -5.67
N LEU A 191 -4.52 -5.92 -6.72
CA LEU A 191 -3.50 -5.93 -7.76
C LEU A 191 -2.13 -5.50 -7.22
N ILE A 192 -2.07 -4.45 -6.39
CA ILE A 192 -0.81 -4.02 -5.75
C ILE A 192 -0.29 -5.10 -4.81
N LEU A 193 -1.16 -5.66 -3.97
CA LEU A 193 -0.81 -6.71 -3.03
C LEU A 193 -0.25 -7.93 -3.78
N PHE A 194 -0.97 -8.42 -4.77
CA PHE A 194 -0.54 -9.53 -5.63
C PHE A 194 0.81 -9.25 -6.29
N TRP A 195 1.00 -8.04 -6.82
CA TRP A 195 2.22 -7.68 -7.50
C TRP A 195 3.44 -7.61 -6.60
N LEU A 196 3.27 -7.21 -5.36
CA LEU A 196 4.36 -7.15 -4.39
C LEU A 196 4.71 -8.50 -3.77
N VAL A 197 3.74 -9.41 -3.67
CA VAL A 197 3.90 -10.68 -2.94
C VAL A 197 4.15 -11.86 -3.88
N GLU A 198 3.39 -11.98 -4.98
CA GLU A 198 3.43 -13.15 -5.86
C GLU A 198 4.27 -12.92 -7.13
N MET A 199 4.25 -11.73 -7.72
CA MET A 199 4.99 -11.48 -8.95
C MET A 199 6.51 -11.64 -8.83
N PRO A 200 7.18 -11.33 -7.69
CA PRO A 200 8.59 -11.66 -7.50
C PRO A 200 8.89 -13.15 -7.60
N LYS A 201 7.97 -13.99 -7.15
CA LYS A 201 8.09 -15.47 -7.23
C LYS A 201 7.86 -15.95 -8.66
N ILE A 202 6.82 -15.43 -9.33
CA ILE A 202 6.48 -15.80 -10.71
C ILE A 202 7.56 -15.36 -11.68
N ARG A 203 8.14 -14.17 -11.50
CA ARG A 203 9.12 -13.57 -12.43
C ARG A 203 10.59 -13.72 -12.02
N GLY A 204 10.83 -14.19 -10.79
CA GLY A 204 12.20 -14.41 -10.30
C GLY A 204 12.97 -13.14 -10.02
N GLY A 205 12.33 -12.09 -9.44
CA GLY A 205 13.04 -10.87 -9.09
C GLY A 205 12.17 -9.75 -8.53
N LYS A 206 12.82 -8.79 -7.88
CA LYS A 206 12.14 -7.64 -7.27
C LYS A 206 11.30 -6.85 -8.27
N GLN A 207 10.16 -6.40 -7.82
CA GLN A 207 9.20 -5.63 -8.59
C GLN A 207 9.14 -4.17 -8.11
N THR A 208 8.85 -3.27 -9.03
CA THR A 208 8.60 -1.85 -8.74
C THR A 208 7.20 -1.48 -9.18
N VAL A 209 6.36 -1.12 -8.21
CA VAL A 209 5.00 -0.65 -8.42
C VAL A 209 4.93 0.84 -8.18
N VAL A 210 4.28 1.56 -9.08
CA VAL A 210 3.94 2.98 -8.89
C VAL A 210 2.45 3.13 -9.05
N SER A 211 1.78 3.64 -8.02
CA SER A 211 0.38 4.04 -8.08
C SER A 211 0.25 5.54 -7.88
N GLY A 212 -0.74 6.13 -8.53
CA GLY A 212 -0.98 7.56 -8.39
C GLY A 212 -2.35 8.00 -8.90
N ALA A 213 -2.69 9.22 -8.49
CA ALA A 213 -3.82 9.98 -8.94
C ALA A 213 -3.38 11.43 -9.18
N HIS A 214 -4.25 12.28 -9.74
CA HIS A 214 -3.90 13.69 -9.95
C HIS A 214 -3.54 14.41 -8.64
N ARG A 215 -4.12 13.99 -7.50
CA ARG A 215 -3.85 14.52 -6.15
C ARG A 215 -3.23 13.45 -5.25
N LEU A 216 -2.27 13.89 -4.43
CA LEU A 216 -1.55 12.98 -3.52
C LEU A 216 -2.44 12.48 -2.39
N ASP A 217 -3.32 13.30 -1.85
CA ASP A 217 -4.22 12.92 -0.76
C ASP A 217 -5.15 11.76 -1.17
N LEU A 218 -5.68 11.78 -2.40
CA LEU A 218 -6.48 10.67 -2.94
C LEU A 218 -5.64 9.39 -3.11
N ALA A 219 -4.44 9.54 -3.67
CA ALA A 219 -3.54 8.40 -3.83
C ALA A 219 -3.09 7.80 -2.48
N CYS A 220 -3.01 8.62 -1.43
CA CYS A 220 -2.61 8.17 -0.09
C CYS A 220 -3.67 7.37 0.65
N LEU A 221 -4.97 7.53 0.35
CA LEU A 221 -6.03 6.70 0.95
C LEU A 221 -5.75 5.21 0.73
N LEU A 222 -5.42 4.85 -0.50
CA LEU A 222 -5.04 3.49 -0.85
C LEU A 222 -3.81 2.99 -0.07
N PHE A 223 -2.84 3.87 0.16
CA PHE A 223 -1.65 3.54 0.92
C PHE A 223 -1.95 3.34 2.41
N ASP A 224 -2.81 4.16 2.96
CA ASP A 224 -3.19 4.10 4.37
C ASP A 224 -3.92 2.80 4.72
N ASP A 225 -4.70 2.27 3.76
CA ASP A 225 -5.38 0.99 3.91
C ASP A 225 -4.44 -0.22 3.76
N LEU A 226 -3.55 -0.19 2.77
CA LEU A 226 -2.76 -1.37 2.41
C LEU A 226 -1.40 -1.45 3.13
N ALA A 227 -0.80 -0.31 3.48
CA ALA A 227 0.52 -0.29 4.11
C ALA A 227 0.58 -1.04 5.45
N PRO A 228 -0.42 -0.95 6.36
CA PRO A 228 -0.44 -1.74 7.59
C PRO A 228 -0.44 -3.26 7.32
N ILE A 229 -1.17 -3.71 6.32
CA ILE A 229 -1.24 -5.12 5.92
C ILE A 229 0.13 -5.59 5.40
N LEU A 230 0.77 -4.78 4.55
CA LEU A 230 2.11 -5.08 4.03
C LEU A 230 3.17 -5.10 5.15
N GLU A 231 3.07 -4.21 6.13
CA GLU A 231 3.99 -4.14 7.25
C GLU A 231 3.80 -5.34 8.19
N GLU A 232 2.56 -5.62 8.60
CA GLU A 232 2.24 -6.63 9.60
C GLU A 232 2.41 -8.05 9.07
N TYR A 233 1.86 -8.36 7.90
CA TYR A 233 1.83 -9.73 7.37
C TYR A 233 3.03 -10.07 6.48
N TYR A 234 3.60 -9.09 5.79
CA TYR A 234 4.68 -9.33 4.82
C TYR A 234 5.99 -8.67 5.20
N GLY A 235 6.05 -8.01 6.35
CA GLY A 235 7.26 -7.41 6.86
C GLY A 235 7.80 -6.26 6.01
N ALA A 236 6.94 -5.56 5.30
CA ALA A 236 7.36 -4.40 4.53
C ALA A 236 7.86 -3.27 5.43
N LYS A 237 8.86 -2.55 4.96
CA LYS A 237 9.30 -1.31 5.59
C LYS A 237 8.51 -0.14 5.02
N ILE A 238 7.71 0.52 5.87
CA ILE A 238 6.86 1.63 5.48
C ILE A 238 7.55 2.97 5.73
N VAL A 239 7.51 3.85 4.73
CA VAL A 239 7.92 5.25 4.84
C VAL A 239 6.70 6.11 4.53
N LYS A 240 6.28 6.89 5.52
CA LYS A 240 5.17 7.85 5.42
C LYS A 240 5.66 9.20 5.93
N SER A 241 6.12 10.03 5.03
CA SER A 241 6.60 11.38 5.31
C SER A 241 6.12 12.34 4.24
N TYR A 242 6.22 13.64 4.50
CA TYR A 242 5.74 14.66 3.57
C TYR A 242 6.26 14.43 2.14
N GLY A 243 5.35 14.19 1.22
CA GLY A 243 5.65 13.94 -0.20
C GLY A 243 6.29 12.58 -0.54
N ARG A 244 6.51 11.70 0.45
CA ARG A 244 7.11 10.37 0.24
C ARG A 244 6.30 9.28 0.93
N TYR A 245 5.57 8.52 0.14
CA TYR A 245 4.82 7.33 0.56
C TYR A 245 5.39 6.12 -0.18
N GLN A 246 5.95 5.18 0.59
CA GLN A 246 6.67 4.04 0.04
C GLN A 246 6.57 2.83 0.96
N ALA A 247 6.27 1.67 0.39
CA ALA A 247 6.49 0.38 1.02
C ALA A 247 7.69 -0.31 0.36
N THR A 248 8.55 -0.94 1.15
CA THR A 248 9.68 -1.74 0.66
C THR A 248 9.58 -3.13 1.26
N MET A 249 9.38 -4.12 0.40
CA MET A 249 9.29 -5.53 0.78
C MET A 249 10.66 -6.10 1.18
N PRO A 250 10.71 -7.22 1.93
CA PRO A 250 11.98 -7.85 2.32
C PRO A 250 12.86 -8.29 1.15
N ASP A 251 12.27 -8.66 0.00
CA ASP A 251 12.98 -9.02 -1.23
C ASP A 251 13.54 -7.80 -2.00
N GLY A 252 13.21 -6.59 -1.54
CA GLY A 252 13.57 -5.33 -2.18
C GLY A 252 12.56 -4.82 -3.20
N SER A 253 11.42 -5.49 -3.40
CA SER A 253 10.29 -4.96 -4.16
C SER A 253 9.77 -3.69 -3.52
N LYS A 254 9.27 -2.75 -4.33
CA LYS A 254 8.86 -1.42 -3.84
C LYS A 254 7.53 -1.00 -4.42
N TRP A 255 6.75 -0.35 -3.57
CA TRP A 255 5.58 0.39 -3.99
C TRP A 255 5.74 1.87 -3.65
N TRP A 256 5.56 2.73 -4.64
CA TRP A 256 5.60 4.17 -4.54
C TRP A 256 4.24 4.76 -4.84
N VAL A 257 3.78 5.65 -3.96
CA VAL A 257 2.58 6.45 -4.20
C VAL A 257 2.97 7.86 -4.64
N LYS A 258 2.37 8.35 -5.70
CA LYS A 258 2.72 9.62 -6.33
C LYS A 258 1.49 10.49 -6.63
N ALA A 259 1.62 11.80 -6.46
CA ALA A 259 0.78 12.74 -7.19
C ALA A 259 1.28 12.79 -8.63
N LEU A 260 0.41 12.57 -9.60
CA LEU A 260 0.80 12.51 -11.01
C LEU A 260 0.97 13.93 -11.58
N LYS A 261 2.21 14.39 -11.56
CA LYS A 261 2.64 15.66 -12.13
C LYS A 261 3.57 15.43 -13.33
N PRO A 262 3.67 16.35 -14.28
CA PRO A 262 4.63 16.24 -15.39
C PRO A 262 6.04 15.93 -14.88
N ASN A 263 6.81 15.15 -15.65
CA ASN A 263 8.19 14.72 -15.36
C ASN A 263 8.34 13.77 -14.14
N GLN A 264 7.29 13.15 -13.66
CA GLN A 264 7.37 12.10 -12.65
C GLN A 264 7.71 10.75 -13.33
N GLY A 265 8.61 9.99 -12.73
CA GLY A 265 9.06 8.68 -13.28
C GLY A 265 10.47 8.69 -13.84
N HIS A 266 11.11 9.85 -14.03
CA HIS A 266 12.50 9.90 -14.46
C HIS A 266 13.44 9.15 -13.49
N GLY A 267 14.31 8.29 -14.04
CA GLY A 267 15.27 7.50 -13.27
C GLY A 267 14.69 6.28 -12.58
N MET A 268 13.42 5.95 -12.80
CA MET A 268 12.77 4.73 -12.30
C MET A 268 12.65 3.69 -13.41
N SER A 269 12.66 2.40 -13.01
CA SER A 269 12.30 1.29 -13.88
C SER A 269 11.08 0.60 -13.25
N ILE A 270 9.91 0.73 -13.87
CA ILE A 270 8.61 0.41 -13.28
C ILE A 270 8.04 -0.84 -13.92
N ASP A 271 7.66 -1.84 -13.11
CA ASP A 271 7.02 -3.07 -13.58
C ASP A 271 5.51 -2.93 -13.68
N LEU A 272 4.89 -2.25 -12.71
CA LEU A 272 3.46 -1.96 -12.70
C LEU A 272 3.22 -0.48 -12.47
N VAL A 273 2.51 0.15 -13.39
CA VAL A 273 1.93 1.48 -13.23
C VAL A 273 0.44 1.34 -12.97
N ILE A 274 -0.07 2.00 -11.95
CA ILE A 274 -1.51 2.13 -11.67
C ILE A 274 -1.86 3.60 -11.63
N VAL A 275 -2.83 3.99 -12.43
CA VAL A 275 -3.38 5.36 -12.43
C VAL A 275 -4.85 5.25 -12.06
N ASP A 276 -5.21 5.82 -10.94
CA ASP A 276 -6.61 5.98 -10.54
C ASP A 276 -7.12 7.35 -10.96
N GLU A 277 -8.41 7.42 -11.27
CA GLU A 277 -9.08 8.64 -11.76
C GLU A 277 -8.41 9.26 -13.01
N LEU A 278 -8.15 8.41 -14.02
CA LEU A 278 -7.48 8.82 -15.26
C LEU A 278 -8.11 10.05 -15.92
N PHE A 279 -9.43 10.26 -15.73
CA PHE A 279 -10.17 11.39 -16.30
C PHE A 279 -9.62 12.77 -15.90
N ASP A 280 -8.92 12.85 -14.76
CA ASP A 280 -8.40 14.11 -14.19
C ASP A 280 -6.86 14.20 -14.23
N VAL A 281 -6.20 13.29 -14.96
CA VAL A 281 -4.75 13.20 -15.02
C VAL A 281 -4.19 13.89 -16.26
N ASN A 282 -3.14 14.71 -16.06
CA ASN A 282 -2.44 15.36 -17.16
C ASN A 282 -1.72 14.32 -18.05
N PRO A 283 -1.87 14.37 -19.39
CA PRO A 283 -1.23 13.45 -20.32
C PRO A 283 0.29 13.33 -20.14
N ASP A 284 1.00 14.44 -19.93
CA ASP A 284 2.46 14.43 -19.81
C ASP A 284 2.95 13.64 -18.58
N SER A 285 2.12 13.52 -17.54
CA SER A 285 2.47 12.74 -16.35
C SER A 285 2.55 11.25 -16.65
N VAL A 286 1.67 10.74 -17.50
CA VAL A 286 1.58 9.32 -17.86
C VAL A 286 2.40 9.03 -19.10
N GLU A 287 2.08 9.68 -20.21
CA GLU A 287 2.69 9.41 -21.53
C GLU A 287 4.15 9.92 -21.61
N GLY A 288 4.44 11.05 -20.98
CA GLY A 288 5.79 11.62 -20.92
C GLY A 288 6.65 11.11 -19.75
N GLY A 289 6.03 10.65 -18.68
CA GLY A 289 6.70 10.25 -17.44
C GLY A 289 6.68 8.75 -17.15
N LEU A 290 5.54 8.20 -16.79
CA LEU A 290 5.42 6.84 -16.25
C LEU A 290 5.61 5.75 -17.32
N LEU A 291 4.98 5.86 -18.49
CA LEU A 291 5.10 4.85 -19.54
C LEU A 291 6.54 4.73 -20.10
N PRO A 292 7.29 5.82 -20.31
CA PRO A 292 8.71 5.71 -20.67
C PRO A 292 9.55 4.99 -19.62
N ALA A 293 9.23 5.13 -18.33
CA ALA A 293 9.92 4.46 -17.23
C ALA A 293 9.71 2.93 -17.22
N GLN A 294 8.73 2.42 -17.96
CA GLN A 294 8.49 0.98 -18.15
C GLN A 294 9.33 0.35 -19.26
N ARG A 295 9.91 1.15 -20.18
CA ARG A 295 10.64 0.64 -21.36
C ARG A 295 11.82 -0.26 -21.02
N ALA A 296 12.44 -0.07 -19.85
CA ALA A 296 13.56 -0.90 -19.39
C ALA A 296 13.11 -2.27 -18.83
N ARG A 297 11.80 -2.52 -18.71
CA ARG A 297 11.25 -3.77 -18.18
C ARG A 297 10.83 -4.72 -19.32
N LYS A 298 11.06 -6.03 -19.11
CA LYS A 298 10.76 -7.04 -20.14
C LYS A 298 9.27 -7.21 -20.40
N ASN A 299 8.45 -7.13 -19.36
CA ASN A 299 7.01 -7.35 -19.44
C ASN A 299 6.24 -6.47 -18.43
N PRO A 300 6.29 -5.14 -18.58
CA PRO A 300 5.59 -4.22 -17.69
C PRO A 300 4.09 -4.20 -18.03
N LEU A 301 3.29 -3.71 -17.07
CA LEU A 301 1.88 -3.46 -17.25
C LEU A 301 1.51 -2.07 -16.74
N ALA A 302 0.66 -1.35 -17.48
CA ALA A 302 0.04 -0.12 -17.07
C ALA A 302 -1.47 -0.31 -16.93
N CYS A 303 -2.01 -0.06 -15.75
CA CYS A 303 -3.42 -0.22 -15.44
C CYS A 303 -4.04 1.14 -15.14
N PHE A 304 -4.98 1.56 -15.96
CA PHE A 304 -5.71 2.81 -15.84
C PHE A 304 -7.13 2.54 -15.39
N PHE A 305 -7.54 3.22 -14.33
CA PHE A 305 -8.89 3.16 -13.80
C PHE A 305 -9.54 4.53 -13.89
N SER A 306 -10.80 4.57 -14.30
CA SER A 306 -11.53 5.83 -14.47
C SER A 306 -13.00 5.66 -14.16
N THR A 307 -13.66 6.78 -13.91
CA THR A 307 -15.08 6.97 -14.17
C THR A 307 -15.25 7.66 -15.52
N ALA A 308 -16.47 7.87 -15.96
CA ALA A 308 -16.74 8.69 -17.15
C ALA A 308 -16.08 10.07 -16.99
N GLY A 309 -15.31 10.47 -17.99
CA GLY A 309 -14.69 11.78 -18.05
C GLY A 309 -15.62 12.84 -18.62
N THR A 310 -15.12 14.06 -18.71
CA THR A 310 -15.73 15.18 -19.43
C THR A 310 -15.00 15.41 -20.75
N GLU A 311 -15.42 16.40 -21.52
CA GLU A 311 -14.71 16.84 -22.74
C GLU A 311 -13.27 17.30 -22.43
N GLU A 312 -13.02 17.80 -21.22
CA GLU A 312 -11.70 18.23 -20.75
C GLU A 312 -10.78 17.08 -20.35
N SER A 313 -11.30 15.86 -20.25
CA SER A 313 -10.54 14.66 -19.84
C SER A 313 -9.69 14.10 -20.99
N VAL A 314 -8.75 14.91 -21.49
CA VAL A 314 -7.98 14.65 -22.73
C VAL A 314 -7.32 13.28 -22.74
N LEU A 315 -6.66 12.89 -21.65
CA LEU A 315 -5.96 11.61 -21.56
C LEU A 315 -6.94 10.44 -21.61
N PHE A 316 -8.01 10.50 -20.81
CA PHE A 316 -9.06 9.48 -20.79
C PHE A 316 -9.72 9.32 -22.16
N GLN A 317 -10.12 10.43 -22.80
CA GLN A 317 -10.73 10.40 -24.12
C GLN A 317 -9.82 9.75 -25.16
N ARG A 318 -8.54 10.11 -25.18
CA ARG A 318 -7.55 9.53 -26.10
C ARG A 318 -7.44 8.01 -25.97
N TRP A 319 -7.35 7.51 -24.74
CA TRP A 319 -7.26 6.08 -24.46
C TRP A 319 -8.56 5.35 -24.78
N ARG A 320 -9.70 5.96 -24.41
CA ARG A 320 -11.02 5.42 -24.72
C ARG A 320 -11.27 5.32 -26.23
N GLU A 321 -10.97 6.37 -26.99
CA GLU A 321 -11.07 6.35 -28.44
C GLU A 321 -10.16 5.32 -29.10
N ALA A 322 -8.95 5.10 -28.57
CA ALA A 322 -8.07 4.05 -29.06
C ALA A 322 -8.69 2.66 -28.86
N GLY A 323 -9.33 2.43 -27.71
CA GLY A 323 -10.06 1.20 -27.44
C GLY A 323 -11.28 1.02 -28.35
N ILE A 324 -12.09 2.07 -28.54
CA ILE A 324 -13.24 2.02 -29.45
C ILE A 324 -12.80 1.69 -30.87
N ARG A 325 -11.74 2.36 -31.37
CA ARG A 325 -11.18 2.05 -32.69
C ARG A 325 -10.72 0.58 -32.84
N ALA A 326 -10.21 -0.03 -31.77
CA ALA A 326 -9.84 -1.45 -31.79
C ALA A 326 -11.09 -2.35 -31.83
N ILE A 327 -12.12 -2.01 -31.08
CA ILE A 327 -13.42 -2.71 -31.11
C ILE A 327 -14.06 -2.63 -32.51
N ASP A 328 -14.12 -1.44 -33.10
CA ASP A 328 -14.72 -1.22 -34.41
C ASP A 328 -14.02 -1.99 -35.54
N LYS A 329 -12.69 -2.16 -35.43
CA LYS A 329 -11.92 -2.98 -36.38
C LYS A 329 -12.13 -4.47 -36.18
N GLY A 330 -12.59 -4.93 -35.04
CA GLY A 330 -12.73 -6.35 -34.72
C GLY A 330 -11.39 -7.09 -34.64
N GLU A 331 -10.31 -6.39 -34.28
CA GLU A 331 -8.96 -6.95 -34.20
C GLU A 331 -8.45 -7.02 -32.77
N PRO A 332 -7.64 -8.03 -32.40
CA PRO A 332 -6.96 -8.07 -31.12
C PRO A 332 -6.10 -6.82 -30.89
N SER A 333 -6.10 -6.32 -29.67
CA SER A 333 -5.39 -5.10 -29.29
C SER A 333 -4.31 -5.38 -28.26
N THR A 334 -3.20 -4.63 -28.28
CA THR A 334 -2.19 -4.61 -27.21
C THR A 334 -2.63 -3.81 -26.00
N MET A 335 -3.80 -3.15 -26.10
CA MET A 335 -4.47 -2.44 -25.02
C MET A 335 -5.79 -3.15 -24.70
N TYR A 336 -5.98 -3.55 -23.46
CA TYR A 336 -7.27 -3.99 -22.95
C TYR A 336 -8.11 -2.78 -22.56
N MET A 337 -9.34 -2.69 -23.04
CA MET A 337 -10.33 -1.72 -22.58
C MET A 337 -11.61 -2.45 -22.21
N ALA A 338 -12.13 -2.13 -21.03
CA ALA A 338 -13.44 -2.57 -20.56
C ALA A 338 -14.21 -1.38 -19.97
N GLU A 339 -15.39 -1.09 -20.49
CA GLU A 339 -16.23 0.03 -20.05
C GLU A 339 -17.63 -0.43 -19.67
N TRP A 340 -17.97 -0.22 -18.42
CA TRP A 340 -19.33 -0.37 -17.88
C TRP A 340 -20.02 0.99 -17.87
N SER A 341 -20.78 1.24 -18.88
CA SER A 341 -21.56 2.47 -19.05
C SER A 341 -22.99 2.11 -19.47
N PRO A 342 -24.00 2.96 -19.21
CA PRO A 342 -25.34 2.75 -19.73
C PRO A 342 -25.32 2.75 -21.25
N ASP A 343 -26.34 2.15 -21.85
CA ASP A 343 -26.58 2.27 -23.27
C ASP A 343 -26.88 3.74 -23.66
N PRO A 344 -26.53 4.15 -24.87
CA PRO A 344 -26.74 5.53 -25.34
C PRO A 344 -28.17 6.01 -25.28
#